data_81feb1941cb61eab934b4371b6f46a48
#
_entry.id   81feb1941cb61eab934b4371b6f46a48
#
_cell.length_a   1.000
_cell.length_b   1.000
_cell.length_c   1.000
_cell.angle_alpha   90.00
_cell.angle_beta   90.00
_cell.angle_gamma   90.00
#
_symmetry.space_group_name_H-M   'P 1'
#
loop_
_entity.id
_entity.type
_entity.pdbx_description
1 polymer ?
#
loop_
_entity_poly.entity_id
_entity_poly.type
_entity_poly.pdbx_seq_one_letter_code
_entity_poly.pdbx_strand_id
1 'polypeptide(L)'
;HEPEVVDLAPGVKVRHLAAGPFEGLRKEDLPGQLCAVTAGVLRAEAAKSEGFYDLIHSHYWLSGQVGWIAQERWHVPLVHTMHTMARVKNMQMSAEDHPEPAIREIGEEQVVLAADRLVANTDAEAAELINLYGADPSRVKVVHPGVDLDVFSPGDTADARNRLGIAHDATVLLFVGRIQPLKAPDVLVRATAELLRLRPELRDKLVVAICGGPSGSGLARPDALVELTQELGLHDVVRFEPPATRQDLLIWYRAATVCVVPSYSESFGLVAIEAQACGTPVIAANVGGLPTAVKDNFSGVLVSGHKAHEWALAINKVVSNPEYRQVLSEGAVAHATTFSWERTTDELLAVYQEAITSSHERLHT
;
A
#
# COMPACT_ATOMS: atom_id res chain seq x y z
N HIS A 1 20.91 -18.71 -7.28
CA HIS A 1 20.45 -18.40 -8.64
C HIS A 1 19.02 -18.89 -8.77
N GLU A 2 18.09 -17.98 -8.96
CA GLU A 2 16.73 -18.34 -9.31
C GLU A 2 16.70 -18.77 -10.80
N PRO A 3 15.84 -19.73 -11.17
CA PRO A 3 15.73 -20.17 -12.57
C PRO A 3 15.22 -19.00 -13.44
N GLU A 4 15.64 -18.98 -14.71
CA GLU A 4 15.23 -17.92 -15.66
C GLU A 4 13.71 -17.82 -15.82
N VAL A 5 13.01 -18.96 -15.75
CA VAL A 5 11.54 -19.04 -15.86
C VAL A 5 11.00 -19.91 -14.73
N VAL A 6 9.99 -19.40 -14.03
CA VAL A 6 9.25 -20.12 -12.97
C VAL A 6 7.78 -20.17 -13.35
N ASP A 7 7.20 -21.36 -13.41
CA ASP A 7 5.76 -21.55 -13.56
C ASP A 7 5.09 -21.36 -12.19
N LEU A 8 4.22 -20.35 -12.06
CA LEU A 8 3.46 -20.08 -10.83
C LEU A 8 2.12 -20.82 -10.81
N ALA A 9 1.46 -20.90 -11.97
CA ALA A 9 0.19 -21.57 -12.16
C ALA A 9 0.04 -21.94 -13.65
N PRO A 10 -0.94 -22.76 -14.05
CA PRO A 10 -1.23 -23.03 -15.45
C PRO A 10 -1.41 -21.72 -16.25
N GLY A 11 -0.54 -21.52 -17.25
CA GLY A 11 -0.53 -20.29 -18.08
C GLY A 11 0.15 -19.08 -17.45
N VAL A 12 0.58 -19.13 -16.18
CA VAL A 12 1.21 -18.00 -15.47
C VAL A 12 2.70 -18.28 -15.22
N LYS A 13 3.57 -17.44 -15.77
CA LYS A 13 5.02 -17.58 -15.67
C LYS A 13 5.67 -16.29 -15.15
N VAL A 14 6.64 -16.45 -14.26
CA VAL A 14 7.60 -15.39 -13.91
C VAL A 14 8.87 -15.60 -14.70
N ARG A 15 9.34 -14.55 -15.36
CA ARG A 15 10.61 -14.55 -16.08
C ARG A 15 11.59 -13.61 -15.39
N HIS A 16 12.71 -14.15 -14.94
CA HIS A 16 13.80 -13.38 -14.37
C HIS A 16 14.74 -12.92 -15.50
N LEU A 17 14.87 -11.60 -15.64
CA LEU A 17 15.75 -11.00 -16.63
C LEU A 17 17.05 -10.55 -15.95
N ALA A 18 18.19 -11.04 -16.44
CA ALA A 18 19.48 -10.56 -16.00
C ALA A 18 19.75 -9.18 -16.62
N ALA A 19 19.75 -8.14 -15.79
CA ALA A 19 20.01 -6.77 -16.20
C ALA A 19 20.77 -6.01 -15.10
N GLY A 20 21.89 -5.38 -15.46
CA GLY A 20 22.73 -4.65 -14.53
C GLY A 20 23.63 -5.52 -13.64
N PRO A 21 24.30 -4.92 -12.64
CA PRO A 21 25.16 -5.63 -11.71
C PRO A 21 24.33 -6.55 -10.80
N PHE A 22 24.93 -7.67 -10.38
CA PHE A 22 24.23 -8.67 -9.58
C PHE A 22 23.93 -8.20 -8.14
N GLU A 23 24.78 -7.32 -7.59
CA GLU A 23 24.66 -6.81 -6.22
C GLU A 23 25.02 -5.32 -6.15
N GLY A 24 24.60 -4.65 -5.08
CA GLY A 24 25.03 -3.32 -4.72
C GLY A 24 24.34 -2.18 -5.49
N LEU A 25 23.28 -2.46 -6.26
CA LEU A 25 22.54 -1.42 -6.98
C LEU A 25 21.62 -0.66 -6.03
N ARG A 26 21.82 0.64 -5.92
CA ARG A 26 20.93 1.51 -5.14
C ARG A 26 19.69 1.85 -5.98
N LYS A 27 18.60 2.21 -5.30
CA LYS A 27 17.34 2.59 -5.96
C LYS A 27 17.53 3.72 -6.97
N GLU A 28 18.38 4.68 -6.66
CA GLU A 28 18.68 5.86 -7.49
C GLU A 28 19.42 5.48 -8.78
N ASP A 29 20.10 4.35 -8.82
CA ASP A 29 20.87 3.85 -9.96
C ASP A 29 20.02 2.98 -10.92
N LEU A 30 18.78 2.59 -10.49
CA LEU A 30 17.88 1.76 -11.30
C LEU A 30 17.54 2.36 -12.68
N PRO A 31 17.32 3.70 -12.85
CA PRO A 31 17.07 4.28 -14.15
C PRO A 31 18.19 4.00 -15.16
N GLY A 32 19.44 3.92 -14.70
CA GLY A 32 20.60 3.59 -15.55
C GLY A 32 20.57 2.17 -16.12
N GLN A 33 19.73 1.27 -15.60
CA GLN A 33 19.60 -0.11 -16.05
C GLN A 33 18.46 -0.33 -17.06
N LEU A 34 17.64 0.67 -17.35
CA LEU A 34 16.45 0.53 -18.19
C LEU A 34 16.76 -0.02 -19.59
N CYS A 35 17.88 0.37 -20.21
CA CYS A 35 18.27 -0.17 -21.50
C CYS A 35 18.51 -1.70 -21.46
N ALA A 36 19.17 -2.18 -20.40
CA ALA A 36 19.45 -3.60 -20.22
C ALA A 36 18.18 -4.41 -19.96
N VAL A 37 17.28 -3.85 -19.11
CA VAL A 37 15.97 -4.46 -18.82
C VAL A 37 15.13 -4.51 -20.10
N THR A 38 15.03 -3.42 -20.84
CA THR A 38 14.28 -3.33 -22.10
C THR A 38 14.81 -4.36 -23.12
N ALA A 39 16.12 -4.46 -23.30
CA ALA A 39 16.72 -5.45 -24.17
C ALA A 39 16.39 -6.90 -23.73
N GLY A 40 16.32 -7.16 -22.42
CA GLY A 40 15.89 -8.43 -21.87
C GLY A 40 14.43 -8.75 -22.19
N VAL A 41 13.53 -7.79 -22.01
CA VAL A 41 12.09 -7.92 -22.32
C VAL A 41 11.88 -8.19 -23.80
N LEU A 42 12.51 -7.39 -24.69
CA LEU A 42 12.37 -7.56 -26.14
C LEU A 42 12.94 -8.91 -26.63
N ARG A 43 14.07 -9.37 -26.06
CA ARG A 43 14.61 -10.71 -26.37
C ARG A 43 13.68 -11.83 -25.93
N ALA A 44 13.03 -11.68 -24.79
CA ALA A 44 12.11 -12.70 -24.28
C ALA A 44 10.87 -12.87 -25.18
N GLU A 45 10.39 -11.78 -25.77
CA GLU A 45 9.30 -11.81 -26.76
C GLU A 45 9.78 -12.33 -28.12
N ALA A 46 10.93 -11.87 -28.62
CA ALA A 46 11.48 -12.33 -29.91
C ALA A 46 11.72 -13.84 -30.00
N ALA A 47 11.75 -14.54 -28.86
CA ALA A 47 11.76 -16.01 -28.79
C ALA A 47 10.37 -16.64 -28.94
N LYS A 48 9.32 -15.86 -29.17
CA LYS A 48 7.93 -16.28 -29.35
C LYS A 48 7.48 -16.12 -30.80
N SER A 49 6.30 -16.64 -31.11
CA SER A 49 5.63 -16.34 -32.38
C SER A 49 5.23 -14.87 -32.42
N GLU A 50 5.19 -14.29 -33.61
CA GLU A 50 4.68 -12.95 -33.82
C GLU A 50 3.24 -12.82 -33.27
N GLY A 51 2.95 -11.70 -32.59
CA GLY A 51 1.64 -11.47 -31.97
C GLY A 51 1.36 -12.36 -30.75
N PHE A 52 2.41 -12.82 -30.04
CA PHE A 52 2.23 -13.70 -28.88
C PHE A 52 1.57 -12.99 -27.69
N TYR A 53 1.80 -11.67 -27.51
CA TYR A 53 1.18 -10.87 -26.48
C TYR A 53 0.14 -9.94 -27.08
N ASP A 54 -1.02 -9.83 -26.45
CA ASP A 54 -2.12 -8.96 -26.87
C ASP A 54 -2.10 -7.60 -26.19
N LEU A 55 -1.36 -7.50 -25.07
CA LEU A 55 -1.35 -6.31 -24.20
C LEU A 55 -0.11 -6.31 -23.29
N ILE A 56 0.31 -5.12 -22.89
CA ILE A 56 1.30 -4.91 -21.83
C ILE A 56 0.59 -4.23 -20.66
N HIS A 57 0.75 -4.76 -19.43
CA HIS A 57 0.40 -4.02 -18.21
C HIS A 57 1.68 -3.78 -17.41
N SER A 58 2.08 -2.54 -17.31
CA SER A 58 3.27 -2.12 -16.56
C SER A 58 2.91 -1.51 -15.20
N HIS A 59 3.77 -1.74 -14.21
CA HIS A 59 3.55 -1.29 -12.84
C HIS A 59 4.74 -0.49 -12.35
N TYR A 60 4.53 0.73 -11.88
CA TYR A 60 5.54 1.68 -11.48
C TYR A 60 6.30 2.27 -12.68
N TRP A 61 6.71 3.54 -12.58
CA TRP A 61 7.23 4.32 -13.70
C TRP A 61 8.41 3.69 -14.46
N LEU A 62 9.33 2.99 -13.76
CA LEU A 62 10.47 2.33 -14.41
C LEU A 62 10.01 1.24 -15.38
N SER A 63 9.07 0.39 -14.98
CA SER A 63 8.52 -0.61 -15.89
C SER A 63 7.64 0.02 -16.96
N GLY A 64 7.03 1.19 -16.68
CA GLY A 64 6.31 1.99 -17.66
C GLY A 64 7.20 2.43 -18.83
N GLN A 65 8.43 2.87 -18.54
CA GLN A 65 9.42 3.22 -19.57
C GLN A 65 9.78 2.01 -20.46
N VAL A 66 9.95 0.84 -19.85
CA VAL A 66 10.18 -0.41 -20.59
C VAL A 66 8.95 -0.81 -21.41
N GLY A 67 7.76 -0.71 -20.80
CA GLY A 67 6.48 -1.03 -21.41
C GLY A 67 6.19 -0.17 -22.64
N TRP A 68 6.50 1.13 -22.57
CA TRP A 68 6.37 2.06 -23.71
C TRP A 68 7.19 1.61 -24.91
N ILE A 69 8.48 1.28 -24.73
CA ILE A 69 9.33 0.81 -25.85
C ILE A 69 8.83 -0.55 -26.38
N ALA A 70 8.38 -1.45 -25.50
CA ALA A 70 7.82 -2.73 -25.90
C ALA A 70 6.50 -2.55 -26.67
N GLN A 71 5.62 -1.64 -26.26
CA GLN A 71 4.39 -1.27 -26.96
C GLN A 71 4.67 -0.87 -28.41
N GLU A 72 5.62 0.05 -28.61
CA GLU A 72 5.99 0.50 -29.95
C GLU A 72 6.54 -0.66 -30.82
N ARG A 73 7.29 -1.56 -30.21
CA ARG A 73 7.90 -2.70 -30.91
C ARG A 73 6.92 -3.81 -31.24
N TRP A 74 5.97 -4.09 -30.35
CA TRP A 74 5.02 -5.21 -30.48
C TRP A 74 3.68 -4.79 -31.08
N HIS A 75 3.44 -3.49 -31.21
CA HIS A 75 2.19 -2.91 -31.72
C HIS A 75 0.95 -3.34 -30.89
N VAL A 76 1.12 -3.47 -29.56
CA VAL A 76 0.07 -3.84 -28.62
C VAL A 76 -0.22 -2.70 -27.64
N PRO A 77 -1.43 -2.58 -27.07
CA PRO A 77 -1.74 -1.50 -26.13
C PRO A 77 -0.94 -1.62 -24.82
N LEU A 78 -0.62 -0.45 -24.24
CA LEU A 78 -0.02 -0.31 -22.92
C LEU A 78 -1.07 0.14 -21.91
N VAL A 79 -1.31 -0.69 -20.90
CA VAL A 79 -1.98 -0.32 -19.66
C VAL A 79 -0.92 -0.04 -18.60
N HIS A 80 -1.10 0.99 -17.78
CA HIS A 80 -0.13 1.35 -16.75
C HIS A 80 -0.77 1.67 -15.42
N THR A 81 -0.19 1.15 -14.32
CA THR A 81 -0.53 1.51 -12.93
C THR A 81 0.68 2.17 -12.27
N MET A 82 0.50 3.41 -11.78
CA MET A 82 1.60 4.18 -11.18
C MET A 82 2.02 3.67 -9.81
N HIS A 83 1.09 3.22 -9.00
CA HIS A 83 1.21 2.85 -7.58
C HIS A 83 1.66 4.00 -6.65
N THR A 84 2.56 4.83 -7.09
CA THR A 84 3.02 6.03 -6.38
C THR A 84 3.51 7.06 -7.40
N MET A 85 3.32 8.33 -7.11
CA MET A 85 3.68 9.43 -8.00
C MET A 85 4.63 10.40 -7.29
N ALA A 86 5.68 10.87 -8.00
CA ALA A 86 6.69 11.75 -7.45
C ALA A 86 6.11 13.10 -7.01
N ARG A 87 5.30 13.73 -7.85
CA ARG A 87 4.68 15.03 -7.52
C ARG A 87 3.80 14.96 -6.30
N VAL A 88 3.00 13.89 -6.16
CA VAL A 88 2.17 13.67 -4.97
C VAL A 88 3.02 13.52 -3.73
N LYS A 89 4.08 12.71 -3.79
CA LYS A 89 5.01 12.56 -2.66
C LYS A 89 5.70 13.87 -2.30
N ASN A 90 6.17 14.62 -3.30
CA ASN A 90 6.83 15.90 -3.08
C ASN A 90 5.90 16.95 -2.44
N MET A 91 4.59 16.90 -2.75
CA MET A 91 3.57 17.76 -2.11
C MET A 91 3.24 17.36 -0.67
N GLN A 92 3.43 16.08 -0.31
CA GLN A 92 3.04 15.50 0.98
C GLN A 92 4.26 15.17 1.87
N MET A 93 5.44 15.68 1.52
CA MET A 93 6.68 15.44 2.26
C MET A 93 6.59 15.86 3.72
N SER A 94 7.15 15.05 4.60
CA SER A 94 7.49 15.46 5.96
C SER A 94 8.76 16.33 5.98
N ALA A 95 9.02 17.01 7.10
CA ALA A 95 10.21 17.86 7.23
C ALA A 95 11.54 17.08 7.13
N GLU A 96 11.50 15.77 7.30
CA GLU A 96 12.68 14.87 7.25
C GLU A 96 12.83 14.12 5.91
N ASP A 97 11.86 14.27 5.00
CA ASP A 97 11.90 13.62 3.70
C ASP A 97 12.74 14.39 2.68
N HIS A 98 13.30 13.67 1.72
CA HIS A 98 13.96 14.26 0.54
C HIS A 98 13.04 14.19 -0.68
N PRO A 99 13.03 15.24 -1.55
CA PRO A 99 12.21 15.22 -2.76
C PRO A 99 12.63 14.08 -3.70
N GLU A 100 11.63 13.51 -4.37
CA GLU A 100 11.87 12.56 -5.44
C GLU A 100 12.61 13.28 -6.60
N PRO A 101 13.55 12.61 -7.27
CA PRO A 101 14.39 13.27 -8.29
C PRO A 101 13.57 13.66 -9.53
N ALA A 102 13.96 14.78 -10.17
CA ALA A 102 13.28 15.30 -11.36
C ALA A 102 13.22 14.28 -12.53
N ILE A 103 14.22 13.41 -12.67
CA ILE A 103 14.21 12.34 -13.66
C ILE A 103 13.00 11.40 -13.50
N ARG A 104 12.54 11.19 -12.26
CA ARG A 104 11.35 10.39 -11.98
C ARG A 104 10.09 11.10 -12.45
N GLU A 105 9.94 12.41 -12.16
CA GLU A 105 8.78 13.19 -12.61
C GLU A 105 8.67 13.21 -14.14
N ILE A 106 9.80 13.41 -14.83
CA ILE A 106 9.86 13.38 -16.30
C ILE A 106 9.49 11.99 -16.82
N GLY A 107 10.02 10.93 -16.21
CA GLY A 107 9.72 9.56 -16.62
C GLY A 107 8.26 9.18 -16.38
N GLU A 108 7.66 9.64 -15.29
CA GLU A 108 6.23 9.46 -15.01
C GLU A 108 5.35 10.17 -16.05
N GLU A 109 5.67 11.44 -16.40
CA GLU A 109 4.97 12.18 -17.47
C GLU A 109 5.01 11.46 -18.82
N GLN A 110 6.18 10.96 -19.19
CA GLN A 110 6.35 10.23 -20.45
C GLN A 110 5.47 8.97 -20.50
N VAL A 111 5.41 8.22 -19.40
CA VAL A 111 4.57 7.01 -19.30
C VAL A 111 3.09 7.36 -19.35
N VAL A 112 2.66 8.43 -18.65
CA VAL A 112 1.28 8.92 -18.69
C VAL A 112 0.85 9.29 -20.11
N LEU A 113 1.73 9.91 -20.88
CA LEU A 113 1.46 10.28 -22.26
C LEU A 113 1.41 9.05 -23.20
N ALA A 114 2.28 8.07 -22.98
CA ALA A 114 2.41 6.89 -23.84
C ALA A 114 1.32 5.83 -23.60
N ALA A 115 0.83 5.66 -22.36
CA ALA A 115 -0.11 4.60 -22.01
C ALA A 115 -1.49 4.78 -22.68
N ASP A 116 -2.05 3.71 -23.21
CA ASP A 116 -3.41 3.68 -23.76
C ASP A 116 -4.48 3.77 -22.69
N ARG A 117 -4.22 3.16 -21.54
CA ARG A 117 -5.05 3.26 -20.33
C ARG A 117 -4.15 3.40 -19.10
N LEU A 118 -4.63 4.22 -18.17
CA LEU A 118 -4.04 4.43 -16.86
C LEU A 118 -4.98 3.87 -15.80
N VAL A 119 -4.47 2.99 -14.96
CA VAL A 119 -5.22 2.42 -13.84
C VAL A 119 -4.83 3.15 -12.57
N ALA A 120 -5.79 3.82 -11.95
CA ALA A 120 -5.67 4.46 -10.65
C ALA A 120 -6.28 3.57 -9.56
N ASN A 121 -5.65 3.50 -8.40
CA ASN A 121 -6.15 2.70 -7.28
C ASN A 121 -7.35 3.36 -6.59
N THR A 122 -7.53 4.68 -6.75
CA THR A 122 -8.60 5.47 -6.14
C THR A 122 -9.00 6.64 -7.03
N ASP A 123 -10.19 7.22 -6.77
CA ASP A 123 -10.62 8.45 -7.44
C ASP A 123 -9.66 9.62 -7.16
N ALA A 124 -9.06 9.67 -5.97
CA ALA A 124 -8.05 10.67 -5.64
C ALA A 124 -6.81 10.52 -6.53
N GLU A 125 -6.29 9.30 -6.71
CA GLU A 125 -5.16 9.02 -7.60
C GLU A 125 -5.51 9.34 -9.07
N ALA A 126 -6.74 9.05 -9.50
CA ALA A 126 -7.22 9.42 -10.84
C ALA A 126 -7.21 10.94 -11.03
N ALA A 127 -7.70 11.69 -10.05
CA ALA A 127 -7.66 13.15 -10.07
C ALA A 127 -6.22 13.70 -10.08
N GLU A 128 -5.30 13.08 -9.35
CA GLU A 128 -3.88 13.44 -9.34
C GLU A 128 -3.22 13.19 -10.70
N LEU A 129 -3.50 12.05 -11.36
CA LEU A 129 -3.04 11.77 -12.72
C LEU A 129 -3.51 12.84 -13.71
N ILE A 130 -4.77 13.23 -13.63
CA ILE A 130 -5.36 14.25 -14.52
C ILE A 130 -4.77 15.63 -14.21
N ASN A 131 -4.76 16.05 -12.95
CA ASN A 131 -4.44 17.42 -12.57
C ASN A 131 -2.94 17.70 -12.49
N LEU A 132 -2.13 16.72 -12.10
CA LEU A 132 -0.69 16.89 -11.91
C LEU A 132 0.15 16.41 -13.09
N TYR A 133 -0.33 15.41 -13.84
CA TYR A 133 0.41 14.81 -14.96
C TYR A 133 -0.28 15.04 -16.32
N GLY A 134 -1.43 15.71 -16.35
CA GLY A 134 -2.12 16.04 -17.60
C GLY A 134 -2.70 14.82 -18.33
N ALA A 135 -3.01 13.75 -17.58
CA ALA A 135 -3.64 12.57 -18.16
C ALA A 135 -4.99 12.91 -18.79
N ASP A 136 -5.27 12.37 -19.97
CA ASP A 136 -6.59 12.44 -20.57
C ASP A 136 -7.60 11.67 -19.70
N PRO A 137 -8.67 12.33 -19.20
CA PRO A 137 -9.64 11.69 -18.33
C PRO A 137 -10.30 10.44 -18.96
N SER A 138 -10.43 10.39 -20.28
CA SER A 138 -11.02 9.25 -21.00
C SER A 138 -10.16 7.98 -20.90
N ARG A 139 -8.85 8.15 -20.68
CA ARG A 139 -7.88 7.05 -20.54
C ARG A 139 -7.68 6.58 -19.10
N VAL A 140 -8.13 7.35 -18.09
CA VAL A 140 -7.96 7.00 -16.68
C VAL A 140 -9.15 6.14 -16.23
N LYS A 141 -8.83 5.00 -15.61
CA LYS A 141 -9.79 4.06 -15.03
C LYS A 141 -9.46 3.82 -13.57
N VAL A 142 -10.49 3.83 -12.72
CA VAL A 142 -10.31 3.49 -11.30
C VAL A 142 -10.59 2.02 -11.12
N VAL A 143 -9.60 1.30 -10.60
CA VAL A 143 -9.70 -0.11 -10.23
C VAL A 143 -9.05 -0.28 -8.86
N HIS A 144 -9.85 -0.56 -7.85
CA HIS A 144 -9.34 -0.73 -6.49
C HIS A 144 -8.57 -2.04 -6.35
N PRO A 145 -7.42 -2.04 -5.66
CA PRO A 145 -6.74 -3.28 -5.32
C PRO A 145 -7.58 -4.13 -4.37
N GLY A 146 -7.45 -5.44 -4.50
CA GLY A 146 -8.16 -6.41 -3.68
C GLY A 146 -7.46 -6.77 -2.40
N VAL A 147 -8.19 -7.43 -1.52
CA VAL A 147 -7.70 -8.15 -0.34
C VAL A 147 -8.01 -9.64 -0.49
N ASP A 148 -7.13 -10.47 0.03
CA ASP A 148 -7.31 -11.92 0.07
C ASP A 148 -8.26 -12.29 1.22
N LEU A 149 -9.56 -12.41 0.90
CA LEU A 149 -10.62 -12.69 1.86
C LEU A 149 -10.62 -14.15 2.36
N ASP A 150 -9.92 -15.05 1.67
CA ASP A 150 -9.71 -16.42 2.12
C ASP A 150 -8.68 -16.46 3.25
N VAL A 151 -7.68 -15.58 3.20
CA VAL A 151 -6.66 -15.42 4.25
C VAL A 151 -7.15 -14.50 5.34
N PHE A 152 -7.53 -13.25 4.98
CA PHE A 152 -7.94 -12.24 5.95
C PHE A 152 -9.45 -12.32 6.18
N SER A 153 -9.84 -12.89 7.31
CA SER A 153 -11.22 -13.08 7.70
C SER A 153 -11.37 -12.99 9.22
N PRO A 154 -12.58 -12.69 9.73
CA PRO A 154 -12.84 -12.68 11.17
C PRO A 154 -12.45 -14.01 11.84
N GLY A 155 -12.07 -13.95 13.11
CA GLY A 155 -11.67 -15.14 13.86
C GLY A 155 -11.71 -14.90 15.36
N ASP A 156 -11.27 -15.90 16.12
CA ASP A 156 -11.26 -15.85 17.57
C ASP A 156 -10.13 -14.95 18.08
N THR A 157 -10.50 -13.80 18.65
CA THR A 157 -9.56 -12.84 19.26
C THR A 157 -8.82 -13.44 20.45
N ALA A 158 -9.46 -14.33 21.24
CA ALA A 158 -8.82 -14.93 22.40
C ALA A 158 -7.73 -15.94 21.97
N ASP A 159 -7.97 -16.75 20.93
CA ASP A 159 -6.96 -17.62 20.34
C ASP A 159 -5.77 -16.80 19.78
N ALA A 160 -6.08 -15.75 19.03
CA ALA A 160 -5.04 -14.87 18.47
C ALA A 160 -4.16 -14.24 19.56
N ARG A 161 -4.76 -13.75 20.64
CA ARG A 161 -4.05 -13.18 21.79
C ARG A 161 -3.20 -14.22 22.52
N ASN A 162 -3.73 -15.43 22.72
CA ASN A 162 -2.97 -16.53 23.32
C ASN A 162 -1.69 -16.82 22.54
N ARG A 163 -1.77 -16.89 21.20
CA ARG A 163 -0.61 -17.13 20.33
C ARG A 163 0.45 -16.03 20.44
N LEU A 164 0.04 -14.79 20.70
CA LEU A 164 0.92 -13.63 20.83
C LEU A 164 1.38 -13.36 22.28
N GLY A 165 0.91 -14.18 23.25
CA GLY A 165 1.20 -13.95 24.66
C GLY A 165 0.59 -12.65 25.20
N ILE A 166 -0.59 -12.26 24.70
CA ILE A 166 -1.33 -11.05 25.09
C ILE A 166 -2.49 -11.44 26.00
N ALA A 167 -2.71 -10.68 27.08
CA ALA A 167 -3.84 -10.89 27.96
C ALA A 167 -5.19 -10.71 27.24
N HIS A 168 -6.20 -11.51 27.59
CA HIS A 168 -7.50 -11.49 26.91
C HIS A 168 -8.23 -10.14 27.08
N ASP A 169 -8.00 -9.45 28.17
CA ASP A 169 -8.61 -8.16 28.49
C ASP A 169 -7.72 -6.94 28.09
N ALA A 170 -6.63 -7.19 27.37
CA ALA A 170 -5.74 -6.14 26.90
C ALA A 170 -6.42 -5.23 25.84
N THR A 171 -6.06 -3.96 25.87
CA THR A 171 -6.33 -3.02 24.78
C THR A 171 -5.14 -3.05 23.83
N VAL A 172 -5.32 -3.55 22.61
CA VAL A 172 -4.24 -3.72 21.63
C VAL A 172 -4.38 -2.69 20.52
N LEU A 173 -3.44 -1.76 20.45
CA LEU A 173 -3.27 -0.82 19.32
C LEU A 173 -2.22 -1.41 18.39
N LEU A 174 -2.58 -1.60 17.13
CA LEU A 174 -1.72 -2.25 16.14
C LEU A 174 -1.31 -1.27 15.05
N PHE A 175 -0.02 -1.16 14.79
CA PHE A 175 0.55 -0.57 13.58
C PHE A 175 1.19 -1.67 12.75
N VAL A 176 0.93 -1.71 11.46
CA VAL A 176 1.57 -2.61 10.51
C VAL A 176 2.16 -1.78 9.36
N GLY A 177 3.43 -1.97 9.08
CA GLY A 177 4.06 -1.28 7.96
C GLY A 177 5.56 -1.10 8.12
N ARG A 178 6.19 -0.58 7.08
CA ARG A 178 7.60 -0.19 7.14
C ARG A 178 7.80 0.94 8.15
N ILE A 179 8.81 0.82 9.00
CA ILE A 179 9.18 1.89 9.92
C ILE A 179 9.94 2.95 9.12
N GLN A 180 9.23 3.98 8.69
CA GLN A 180 9.75 5.12 7.91
C GLN A 180 8.90 6.37 8.18
N PRO A 181 9.45 7.60 8.04
CA PRO A 181 8.75 8.85 8.35
C PRO A 181 7.37 8.95 7.66
N LEU A 182 7.29 8.58 6.39
CA LEU A 182 6.05 8.66 5.61
C LEU A 182 4.88 7.80 6.16
N LYS A 183 5.20 6.71 6.90
CA LYS A 183 4.20 5.85 7.57
C LYS A 183 3.85 6.32 8.98
N ALA A 184 4.62 7.26 9.51
CA ALA A 184 4.39 7.99 10.76
C ALA A 184 4.07 7.12 12.00
N PRO A 185 4.81 6.02 12.28
CA PRO A 185 4.60 5.24 13.50
C PRO A 185 4.84 6.07 14.77
N ASP A 186 5.64 7.14 14.71
CA ASP A 186 5.88 8.10 15.79
C ASP A 186 4.59 8.81 16.23
N VAL A 187 3.66 9.07 15.31
CA VAL A 187 2.34 9.65 15.64
C VAL A 187 1.56 8.72 16.57
N LEU A 188 1.58 7.40 16.34
CA LEU A 188 0.95 6.43 17.25
C LEU A 188 1.64 6.44 18.62
N VAL A 189 2.97 6.45 18.66
CA VAL A 189 3.74 6.47 19.92
C VAL A 189 3.41 7.73 20.73
N ARG A 190 3.41 8.90 20.09
CA ARG A 190 3.03 10.17 20.73
C ARG A 190 1.56 10.20 21.16
N ALA A 191 0.65 9.68 20.33
CA ALA A 191 -0.77 9.56 20.68
C ALA A 191 -0.99 8.61 21.86
N THR A 192 -0.17 7.57 22.00
CA THR A 192 -0.19 6.67 23.16
C THR A 192 0.18 7.40 24.45
N ALA A 193 1.22 8.24 24.43
CA ALA A 193 1.59 9.06 25.59
C ALA A 193 0.44 9.99 26.01
N GLU A 194 -0.20 10.65 25.04
CA GLU A 194 -1.37 11.50 25.30
C GLU A 194 -2.58 10.68 25.80
N LEU A 195 -2.83 9.50 25.25
CA LEU A 195 -3.89 8.59 25.70
C LEU A 195 -3.69 8.19 27.16
N LEU A 196 -2.48 7.84 27.55
CA LEU A 196 -2.17 7.46 28.94
C LEU A 196 -2.19 8.67 29.89
N ARG A 197 -1.97 9.88 29.39
CA ARG A 197 -2.18 11.10 30.17
C ARG A 197 -3.69 11.35 30.44
N LEU A 198 -4.55 11.05 29.47
CA LEU A 198 -6.00 11.15 29.58
C LEU A 198 -6.62 10.00 30.39
N ARG A 199 -6.07 8.79 30.26
CA ARG A 199 -6.58 7.54 30.78
C ARG A 199 -5.45 6.69 31.40
N PRO A 200 -4.89 7.13 32.54
CA PRO A 200 -3.76 6.44 33.18
C PRO A 200 -4.05 4.97 33.53
N GLU A 201 -5.31 4.66 33.81
CA GLU A 201 -5.78 3.31 34.17
C GLU A 201 -5.67 2.29 33.01
N LEU A 202 -5.49 2.74 31.79
CA LEU A 202 -5.27 1.83 30.64
C LEU A 202 -3.89 1.18 30.65
N ARG A 203 -2.90 1.78 31.35
CA ARG A 203 -1.49 1.40 31.24
C ARG A 203 -1.26 -0.11 31.44
N ASP A 204 -1.82 -0.66 32.47
CA ASP A 204 -1.57 -2.08 32.84
C ASP A 204 -2.17 -3.09 31.83
N LYS A 205 -3.06 -2.60 30.93
CA LYS A 205 -3.74 -3.41 29.91
C LYS A 205 -3.45 -2.98 28.50
N LEU A 206 -2.63 -1.96 28.31
CA LEU A 206 -2.33 -1.41 27.00
C LEU A 206 -1.13 -2.13 26.35
N VAL A 207 -1.35 -2.59 25.15
CA VAL A 207 -0.29 -3.12 24.27
C VAL A 207 -0.31 -2.33 22.97
N VAL A 208 0.80 -1.72 22.63
CA VAL A 208 0.99 -1.04 21.33
C VAL A 208 1.98 -1.86 20.53
N ALA A 209 1.49 -2.59 19.55
CA ALA A 209 2.31 -3.43 18.69
C ALA A 209 2.68 -2.68 17.41
N ILE A 210 3.97 -2.57 17.13
CA ILE A 210 4.53 -1.98 15.91
C ILE A 210 5.17 -3.10 15.11
N CYS A 211 4.41 -3.66 14.14
CA CYS A 211 4.83 -4.77 13.31
C CYS A 211 5.46 -4.27 12.01
N GLY A 212 6.77 -4.48 11.85
CA GLY A 212 7.49 -4.09 10.65
C GLY A 212 8.97 -3.87 10.89
N GLY A 213 9.69 -3.59 9.83
CA GLY A 213 11.12 -3.34 9.88
C GLY A 213 11.51 -1.97 9.32
N PRO A 214 12.68 -1.47 9.70
CA PRO A 214 13.25 -0.28 9.11
C PRO A 214 13.50 -0.55 7.62
N SER A 215 13.03 0.32 6.74
CA SER A 215 13.31 0.21 5.31
C SER A 215 13.16 1.56 4.60
N GLY A 216 13.92 1.74 3.53
CA GLY A 216 13.86 2.91 2.67
C GLY A 216 15.00 3.91 2.88
N SER A 217 15.15 4.80 1.91
CA SER A 217 16.21 5.82 1.84
C SER A 217 16.06 6.97 2.87
N GLY A 218 15.02 6.97 3.69
CA GLY A 218 14.74 8.04 4.66
C GLY A 218 15.13 7.74 6.12
N LEU A 219 15.70 6.57 6.43
CA LEU A 219 16.07 6.23 7.79
C LEU A 219 17.51 6.64 8.12
N ALA A 220 17.71 7.94 8.33
CA ALA A 220 18.99 8.42 8.90
C ALA A 220 19.23 7.90 10.34
N ARG A 221 18.16 7.52 11.06
CA ARG A 221 18.23 7.05 12.46
C ARG A 221 17.27 5.86 12.66
N PRO A 222 17.73 4.60 12.43
CA PRO A 222 16.91 3.39 12.60
C PRO A 222 16.30 3.24 13.99
N ASP A 223 17.00 3.73 15.03
CA ASP A 223 16.61 3.60 16.43
C ASP A 223 15.74 4.77 16.94
N ALA A 224 15.49 5.79 16.13
CA ALA A 224 14.78 7.00 16.57
C ALA A 224 13.39 6.71 17.17
N LEU A 225 12.66 5.71 16.65
CA LEU A 225 11.37 5.34 17.20
C LEU A 225 11.48 4.64 18.56
N VAL A 226 12.52 3.84 18.76
CA VAL A 226 12.82 3.19 20.03
C VAL A 226 13.22 4.25 21.06
N GLU A 227 14.10 5.18 20.69
CA GLU A 227 14.50 6.31 21.54
C GLU A 227 13.27 7.14 21.96
N LEU A 228 12.41 7.50 21.01
CA LEU A 228 11.15 8.23 21.29
C LEU A 228 10.27 7.46 22.31
N THR A 229 10.17 6.15 22.17
CA THR A 229 9.41 5.30 23.10
C THR A 229 9.99 5.35 24.50
N GLN A 230 11.31 5.37 24.64
CA GLN A 230 12.00 5.50 25.93
C GLN A 230 11.83 6.90 26.52
N GLU A 231 12.02 7.95 25.72
CA GLU A 231 11.83 9.35 26.14
C GLU A 231 10.44 9.62 26.69
N LEU A 232 9.43 9.00 26.09
CA LEU A 232 8.03 9.14 26.52
C LEU A 232 7.64 8.15 27.63
N GLY A 233 8.57 7.31 28.10
CA GLY A 233 8.32 6.35 29.18
C GLY A 233 7.29 5.28 28.80
N LEU A 234 7.30 4.80 27.54
CA LEU A 234 6.33 3.84 27.02
C LEU A 234 6.93 2.44 26.76
N HIS A 235 8.14 2.19 27.24
CA HIS A 235 8.88 0.94 26.99
C HIS A 235 8.19 -0.31 27.54
N ASP A 236 7.26 -0.17 28.48
CA ASP A 236 6.48 -1.25 29.09
C ASP A 236 5.19 -1.58 28.29
N VAL A 237 4.72 -0.67 27.45
CA VAL A 237 3.49 -0.85 26.67
C VAL A 237 3.73 -1.00 25.17
N VAL A 238 4.87 -0.52 24.62
CA VAL A 238 5.20 -0.61 23.20
C VAL A 238 6.04 -1.84 22.91
N ARG A 239 5.61 -2.64 21.95
CA ARG A 239 6.31 -3.83 21.45
C ARG A 239 6.69 -3.61 19.99
N PHE A 240 7.96 -3.81 19.67
CA PHE A 240 8.46 -3.83 18.29
C PHE A 240 8.52 -5.27 17.79
N GLU A 241 7.74 -5.56 16.77
CA GLU A 241 7.67 -6.88 16.18
C GLU A 241 8.32 -6.87 14.79
N PRO A 242 9.04 -7.92 14.41
CA PRO A 242 9.68 -7.99 13.10
C PRO A 242 8.67 -7.98 11.95
N PRO A 243 9.12 -7.80 10.69
CA PRO A 243 8.28 -8.02 9.53
C PRO A 243 7.63 -9.40 9.58
N ALA A 244 6.30 -9.43 9.47
CA ALA A 244 5.50 -10.62 9.66
C ALA A 244 5.05 -11.20 8.30
N THR A 245 4.87 -12.52 8.24
CA THR A 245 4.20 -13.17 7.10
C THR A 245 2.72 -12.82 7.06
N ARG A 246 2.03 -13.09 5.94
CA ARG A 246 0.57 -12.90 5.87
C ARG A 246 -0.19 -13.67 6.96
N GLN A 247 0.26 -14.89 7.27
CA GLN A 247 -0.34 -15.72 8.31
C GLN A 247 -0.14 -15.13 9.72
N ASP A 248 1.03 -14.57 9.99
CA ASP A 248 1.30 -13.90 11.26
C ASP A 248 0.53 -12.57 11.36
N LEU A 249 0.42 -11.81 10.26
CA LEU A 249 -0.39 -10.58 10.21
C LEU A 249 -1.87 -10.87 10.49
N LEU A 250 -2.43 -11.97 9.97
CA LEU A 250 -3.77 -12.41 10.29
C LEU A 250 -3.99 -12.53 11.80
N ILE A 251 -3.01 -13.12 12.51
CA ILE A 251 -3.08 -13.28 13.97
C ILE A 251 -3.05 -11.92 14.66
N TRP A 252 -2.16 -11.01 14.22
CA TRP A 252 -2.07 -9.65 14.75
C TRP A 252 -3.36 -8.86 14.52
N TYR A 253 -3.92 -8.90 13.31
CA TYR A 253 -5.19 -8.23 13.03
C TYR A 253 -6.32 -8.75 13.93
N ARG A 254 -6.47 -10.06 14.08
CA ARG A 254 -7.50 -10.64 14.96
C ARG A 254 -7.30 -10.34 16.44
N ALA A 255 -6.06 -10.19 16.90
CA ALA A 255 -5.73 -9.85 18.29
C ALA A 255 -5.97 -8.37 18.61
N ALA A 256 -5.92 -7.49 17.61
CA ALA A 256 -6.00 -6.06 17.78
C ALA A 256 -7.38 -5.57 18.22
N THR A 257 -7.39 -4.56 19.09
CA THR A 257 -8.60 -3.81 19.43
C THR A 257 -8.90 -2.78 18.32
N VAL A 258 -7.85 -2.22 17.75
CA VAL A 258 -7.90 -1.24 16.65
C VAL A 258 -6.57 -1.25 15.89
N CYS A 259 -6.62 -1.14 14.58
CA CYS A 259 -5.45 -0.91 13.74
C CYS A 259 -5.31 0.60 13.46
N VAL A 260 -4.09 1.12 13.57
CA VAL A 260 -3.80 2.56 13.44
C VAL A 260 -2.90 2.79 12.24
N VAL A 261 -3.36 3.60 11.27
CA VAL A 261 -2.68 3.89 10.01
C VAL A 261 -2.45 5.40 9.88
N PRO A 262 -1.42 5.96 10.53
CA PRO A 262 -1.23 7.40 10.64
C PRO A 262 -0.39 8.00 9.50
N SER A 263 -0.31 7.33 8.36
CA SER A 263 0.54 7.71 7.23
C SER A 263 0.35 9.17 6.79
N TYR A 264 1.44 9.86 6.42
CA TYR A 264 1.38 11.16 5.74
C TYR A 264 0.93 11.01 4.28
N SER A 265 1.24 9.89 3.67
CA SER A 265 0.82 9.57 2.30
C SER A 265 0.57 8.08 2.15
N GLU A 266 -0.54 7.73 1.49
CA GLU A 266 -0.94 6.37 1.20
C GLU A 266 -1.70 6.32 -0.11
N SER A 267 -1.28 5.48 -1.06
CA SER A 267 -1.96 5.38 -2.36
C SER A 267 -3.30 4.66 -2.26
N PHE A 268 -3.44 3.67 -1.37
CA PHE A 268 -4.71 2.99 -1.13
C PHE A 268 -4.91 2.65 0.35
N GLY A 269 -4.02 1.86 0.94
CA GLY A 269 -4.11 1.42 2.34
C GLY A 269 -4.49 -0.06 2.50
N LEU A 270 -3.74 -0.96 1.86
CA LEU A 270 -3.98 -2.41 1.95
C LEU A 270 -4.03 -2.90 3.41
N VAL A 271 -3.14 -2.39 4.27
CA VAL A 271 -3.14 -2.71 5.72
C VAL A 271 -4.50 -2.39 6.36
N ALA A 272 -5.11 -1.27 5.97
CA ALA A 272 -6.43 -0.90 6.49
C ALA A 272 -7.52 -1.88 6.06
N ILE A 273 -7.50 -2.32 4.79
CA ILE A 273 -8.47 -3.29 4.27
C ILE A 273 -8.24 -4.68 4.87
N GLU A 274 -6.99 -5.13 5.02
CA GLU A 274 -6.64 -6.40 5.65
C GLU A 274 -7.13 -6.47 7.11
N ALA A 275 -6.89 -5.40 7.88
CA ALA A 275 -7.40 -5.29 9.25
C ALA A 275 -8.93 -5.35 9.31
N GLN A 276 -9.60 -4.59 8.44
CA GLN A 276 -11.07 -4.58 8.33
C GLN A 276 -11.64 -5.93 7.92
N ALA A 277 -11.00 -6.63 6.99
CA ALA A 277 -11.40 -7.99 6.60
C ALA A 277 -11.36 -8.96 7.79
N CYS A 278 -10.45 -8.75 8.75
CA CYS A 278 -10.39 -9.51 10.00
C CYS A 278 -11.40 -9.05 11.07
N GLY A 279 -12.23 -8.04 10.80
CA GLY A 279 -13.17 -7.47 11.76
C GLY A 279 -12.55 -6.44 12.69
N THR A 280 -11.34 -5.97 12.42
CA THR A 280 -10.66 -4.98 13.25
C THR A 280 -10.90 -3.59 12.73
N PRO A 281 -11.53 -2.69 13.52
CA PRO A 281 -11.74 -1.29 13.14
C PRO A 281 -10.41 -0.58 12.89
N VAL A 282 -10.41 0.39 11.99
CA VAL A 282 -9.21 1.15 11.64
C VAL A 282 -9.36 2.61 12.05
N ILE A 283 -8.29 3.19 12.62
CA ILE A 283 -8.15 4.64 12.74
C ILE A 283 -7.07 5.06 11.76
N ALA A 284 -7.44 5.82 10.75
CA ALA A 284 -6.54 6.19 9.66
C ALA A 284 -6.44 7.70 9.46
N ALA A 285 -5.31 8.16 8.92
CA ALA A 285 -5.18 9.54 8.47
C ALA A 285 -6.12 9.81 7.29
N ASN A 286 -6.71 11.00 7.25
CA ASN A 286 -7.56 11.44 6.15
C ASN A 286 -6.70 11.96 4.99
N VAL A 287 -5.92 11.06 4.34
CA VAL A 287 -4.97 11.40 3.27
C VAL A 287 -4.99 10.35 2.15
N GLY A 288 -4.71 10.78 0.93
CA GLY A 288 -4.55 9.91 -0.24
C GLY A 288 -5.72 8.95 -0.44
N GLY A 289 -5.42 7.66 -0.55
CA GLY A 289 -6.40 6.60 -0.74
C GLY A 289 -7.07 6.08 0.55
N LEU A 290 -6.61 6.50 1.74
CA LEU A 290 -7.19 6.02 3.00
C LEU A 290 -8.69 6.33 3.16
N PRO A 291 -9.26 7.47 2.69
CA PRO A 291 -10.70 7.69 2.71
C PRO A 291 -11.51 6.75 1.82
N THR A 292 -10.88 6.11 0.82
CA THR A 292 -11.48 5.01 0.05
C THR A 292 -11.42 3.70 0.83
N ALA A 293 -10.26 3.41 1.44
CA ALA A 293 -10.05 2.19 2.20
C ALA A 293 -10.79 2.14 3.54
N VAL A 294 -11.06 3.32 4.16
CA VAL A 294 -11.75 3.42 5.46
C VAL A 294 -12.93 4.36 5.34
N LYS A 295 -14.13 3.83 5.53
CA LYS A 295 -15.35 4.63 5.54
C LYS A 295 -15.59 5.20 6.94
N ASP A 296 -15.46 6.53 7.07
CA ASP A 296 -15.52 7.23 8.36
C ASP A 296 -16.81 6.94 9.14
N ASN A 297 -16.67 6.68 10.43
CA ASN A 297 -17.74 6.30 11.36
C ASN A 297 -18.60 5.09 10.92
N PHE A 298 -18.13 4.30 9.93
CA PHE A 298 -18.76 3.06 9.50
C PHE A 298 -17.82 1.87 9.63
N SER A 299 -16.65 1.90 9.00
CA SER A 299 -15.65 0.82 9.06
C SER A 299 -14.41 1.20 9.88
N GLY A 300 -14.34 2.44 10.32
CA GLY A 300 -13.25 3.02 11.09
C GLY A 300 -13.46 4.50 11.36
N VAL A 301 -12.40 5.18 11.68
CA VAL A 301 -12.38 6.63 11.97
C VAL A 301 -11.28 7.30 11.15
N LEU A 302 -11.61 8.39 10.47
CA LEU A 302 -10.64 9.22 9.77
C LEU A 302 -10.21 10.41 10.63
N VAL A 303 -8.90 10.60 10.79
CA VAL A 303 -8.31 11.69 11.55
C VAL A 303 -7.64 12.68 10.60
N SER A 304 -8.03 13.95 10.68
CA SER A 304 -7.41 15.02 9.90
C SER A 304 -6.17 15.55 10.62
N GLY A 305 -5.03 15.52 9.94
CA GLY A 305 -3.74 15.93 10.50
C GLY A 305 -3.09 14.88 11.41
N HIS A 306 -1.94 15.26 12.01
CA HIS A 306 -1.05 14.31 12.70
C HIS A 306 -0.75 14.76 14.14
N LYS A 307 -1.59 15.59 14.74
CA LYS A 307 -1.42 16.01 16.13
C LYS A 307 -1.75 14.86 17.09
N ALA A 308 -0.80 14.50 17.93
CA ALA A 308 -0.91 13.39 18.88
C ALA A 308 -2.20 13.41 19.72
N HIS A 309 -2.63 14.59 20.16
CA HIS A 309 -3.84 14.75 20.94
C HIS A 309 -5.12 14.33 20.18
N GLU A 310 -5.23 14.69 18.89
CA GLU A 310 -6.40 14.35 18.06
C GLU A 310 -6.47 12.82 17.85
N TRP A 311 -5.31 12.19 17.61
CA TRP A 311 -5.20 10.73 17.52
C TRP A 311 -5.54 10.03 18.83
N ALA A 312 -5.07 10.59 19.98
CA ALA A 312 -5.41 10.05 21.30
C ALA A 312 -6.92 10.11 21.57
N LEU A 313 -7.60 11.19 21.18
CA LEU A 313 -9.06 11.30 21.32
C LEU A 313 -9.80 10.29 20.42
N ALA A 314 -9.36 10.11 19.18
CA ALA A 314 -9.93 9.12 18.27
C ALA A 314 -9.74 7.69 18.81
N ILE A 315 -8.54 7.35 19.28
CA ILE A 315 -8.25 6.05 19.91
C ILE A 315 -9.12 5.88 21.15
N ASN A 316 -9.17 6.87 22.05
CA ASN A 316 -9.99 6.81 23.26
C ASN A 316 -11.47 6.56 22.95
N LYS A 317 -12.03 7.24 21.93
CA LYS A 317 -13.43 7.06 21.51
C LYS A 317 -13.72 5.58 21.15
N VAL A 318 -12.82 4.92 20.44
CA VAL A 318 -13.00 3.52 20.01
C VAL A 318 -12.75 2.55 21.15
N VAL A 319 -11.68 2.74 21.94
CA VAL A 319 -11.33 1.79 22.99
C VAL A 319 -12.25 1.86 24.21
N SER A 320 -12.80 3.03 24.52
CA SER A 320 -13.66 3.25 25.67
C SER A 320 -15.13 2.95 25.42
N ASN A 321 -15.54 2.72 24.19
CA ASN A 321 -16.93 2.46 23.82
C ASN A 321 -17.06 1.11 23.08
N PRO A 322 -17.32 0.00 23.80
CA PRO A 322 -17.45 -1.32 23.19
C PRO A 322 -18.56 -1.41 22.14
N GLU A 323 -19.70 -0.73 22.35
CA GLU A 323 -20.81 -0.74 21.38
C GLU A 323 -20.42 -0.05 20.08
N TYR A 324 -19.81 1.12 20.18
CA TYR A 324 -19.31 1.84 19.00
C TYR A 324 -18.24 1.03 18.26
N ARG A 325 -17.32 0.39 18.99
CA ARG A 325 -16.30 -0.48 18.40
C ARG A 325 -16.92 -1.67 17.70
N GLN A 326 -17.97 -2.27 18.25
CA GLN A 326 -18.68 -3.38 17.61
C GLN A 326 -19.33 -2.94 16.30
N VAL A 327 -19.99 -1.78 16.26
CA VAL A 327 -20.58 -1.22 15.04
C VAL A 327 -19.49 -0.99 13.97
N LEU A 328 -18.34 -0.44 14.37
CA LEU A 328 -17.22 -0.26 13.45
C LEU A 328 -16.64 -1.59 12.95
N SER A 329 -16.59 -2.62 13.81
CA SER A 329 -16.11 -3.96 13.44
C SER A 329 -17.01 -4.63 12.39
N GLU A 330 -18.31 -4.57 12.56
CA GLU A 330 -19.28 -5.08 11.58
C GLU A 330 -19.21 -4.30 10.26
N GLY A 331 -19.13 -2.98 10.34
CA GLY A 331 -18.91 -2.12 9.18
C GLY A 331 -17.59 -2.38 8.47
N ALA A 332 -16.53 -2.70 9.23
CA ALA A 332 -15.21 -3.04 8.70
C ALA A 332 -15.27 -4.27 7.80
N VAL A 333 -15.86 -5.37 8.26
CA VAL A 333 -16.03 -6.59 7.47
C VAL A 333 -16.88 -6.30 6.22
N ALA A 334 -18.00 -5.61 6.38
CA ALA A 334 -18.90 -5.28 5.26
C ALA A 334 -18.20 -4.40 4.22
N HIS A 335 -17.34 -3.46 4.65
CA HIS A 335 -16.60 -2.61 3.74
C HIS A 335 -15.47 -3.38 3.03
N ALA A 336 -14.68 -4.17 3.76
CA ALA A 336 -13.58 -4.93 3.20
C ALA A 336 -14.03 -5.93 2.12
N THR A 337 -15.22 -6.54 2.26
CA THR A 337 -15.76 -7.47 1.26
C THR A 337 -16.05 -6.81 -0.10
N THR A 338 -16.12 -5.48 -0.16
CA THR A 338 -16.27 -4.77 -1.44
C THR A 338 -14.96 -4.66 -2.23
N PHE A 339 -13.83 -5.05 -1.65
CA PHE A 339 -12.49 -5.02 -2.24
C PHE A 339 -11.94 -6.44 -2.41
N SER A 340 -12.62 -7.30 -3.15
CA SER A 340 -12.11 -8.65 -3.43
C SER A 340 -11.19 -8.66 -4.65
N TRP A 341 -10.25 -9.63 -4.71
CA TRP A 341 -9.40 -9.83 -5.88
C TRP A 341 -10.19 -10.24 -7.12
N GLU A 342 -11.32 -10.94 -6.96
CA GLU A 342 -12.23 -11.29 -8.06
C GLU A 342 -12.75 -10.02 -8.74
N ARG A 343 -13.26 -9.08 -7.94
CA ARG A 343 -13.75 -7.80 -8.45
C ARG A 343 -12.64 -6.99 -9.14
N THR A 344 -11.48 -6.88 -8.50
CA THR A 344 -10.31 -6.22 -9.10
C THR A 344 -9.95 -6.84 -10.45
N THR A 345 -9.99 -8.17 -10.54
CA THR A 345 -9.69 -8.90 -11.77
C THR A 345 -10.71 -8.62 -12.86
N ASP A 346 -12.00 -8.68 -12.54
CA ASP A 346 -13.08 -8.40 -13.50
C ASP A 346 -13.00 -6.96 -14.05
N GLU A 347 -12.75 -5.99 -13.16
CA GLU A 347 -12.59 -4.60 -13.55
C GLU A 347 -11.33 -4.40 -14.42
N LEU A 348 -10.19 -5.04 -14.07
CA LEU A 348 -8.98 -4.99 -14.91
C LEU A 348 -9.17 -5.65 -16.27
N LEU A 349 -9.84 -6.78 -16.34
CA LEU A 349 -10.13 -7.45 -17.63
C LEU A 349 -10.99 -6.57 -18.53
N ALA A 350 -11.94 -5.81 -17.97
CA ALA A 350 -12.71 -4.84 -18.73
C ALA A 350 -11.82 -3.72 -19.30
N VAL A 351 -10.89 -3.19 -18.48
CA VAL A 351 -9.89 -2.19 -18.94
C VAL A 351 -9.00 -2.74 -20.06
N TYR A 352 -8.55 -3.99 -19.94
CA TYR A 352 -7.75 -4.64 -20.98
C TYR A 352 -8.51 -4.79 -22.28
N GLN A 353 -9.77 -5.23 -22.23
CA GLN A 353 -10.61 -5.37 -23.41
C GLN A 353 -10.85 -4.02 -24.12
N GLU A 354 -11.10 -2.95 -23.35
CA GLU A 354 -11.19 -1.60 -23.89
C GLU A 354 -9.89 -1.14 -24.56
N ALA A 355 -8.74 -1.42 -23.96
CA ALA A 355 -7.43 -1.04 -24.50
C ALA A 355 -7.15 -1.76 -25.83
N ILE A 356 -7.41 -3.08 -25.89
CA ILE A 356 -7.22 -3.89 -27.08
C ILE A 356 -8.15 -3.42 -28.22
N THR A 357 -9.45 -3.22 -27.93
CA THR A 357 -10.43 -2.76 -28.93
C THR A 357 -10.03 -1.40 -29.51
N SER A 358 -9.68 -0.43 -28.65
CA SER A 358 -9.27 0.91 -29.10
C SER A 358 -7.96 0.88 -29.91
N SER A 359 -7.05 -0.05 -29.62
CA SER A 359 -5.81 -0.21 -30.38
C SER A 359 -6.08 -0.76 -31.80
N HIS A 360 -6.95 -1.76 -31.93
CA HIS A 360 -7.33 -2.31 -33.22
C HIS A 360 -8.05 -1.28 -34.11
N GLU A 361 -8.94 -0.45 -33.56
CA GLU A 361 -9.60 0.62 -34.29
C GLU A 361 -8.61 1.63 -34.88
N ARG A 362 -7.54 1.98 -34.14
CA ARG A 362 -6.48 2.89 -34.63
C ARG A 362 -5.63 2.32 -35.75
N LEU A 363 -5.42 0.99 -35.78
CA LEU A 363 -4.64 0.34 -36.84
C LEU A 363 -5.43 0.21 -38.16
N HIS A 364 -6.76 0.37 -38.13
CA HIS A 364 -7.64 0.26 -39.28
C HIS A 364 -8.12 1.62 -39.83
N THR A 365 -7.76 2.72 -39.18
CA THR A 365 -7.97 4.10 -39.62
C THR A 365 -6.71 4.75 -40.16
#